data_3e75853c99d1ea4be601aa4723ddda4a
#
_entry.id   3e75853c99d1ea4be601aa4723ddda4a
#
_cell.length_a   1.000
_cell.length_b   1.000
_cell.length_c   1.000
_cell.angle_alpha   90.00
_cell.angle_beta   90.00
_cell.angle_gamma   90.00
#
_symmetry.space_group_name_H-M   'P 1'
#
loop_
_entity.id
_entity.type
_entity.pdbx_description
1 polymer ?
#
loop_
_entity_poly.entity_id
_entity_poly.type
_entity_poly.pdbx_seq_one_letter_code
_entity_poly.pdbx_strand_id
1 'polypeptide(L)'
;GDHVLSVLQNRYEAATLHWACQFSGLVMTPLNWRAKPEEIDYVLRDSEARLLVFEAASEESLESSVLGKTVTRMAVGTVRGEAPRFDDLLKERRDPTPLARAEDLSLMLYTSGTTGAPKGVPRRQRTERVAALAHVAQNRYAYGERTLGVMPLYHTMGVRSLLTMALVDGRFVCMPRFEATAALRAIETERVSHLYLVPTLYHDLLAHPEFKRTDTHSVRKLGFAGAPMHDALLLRLQQAFQPELFVNHYGSSEIYTFSINQNAVGKPGSAGRAGINTRLRVIKLDAKSPEDVAAPLEEGQIVAELLSDEAFEGYHKRPEANARSLRDGWYFTGDTGYLDAEGDLFVTGRVDDMIISGGENISPVDIESVLSLHPSVDEVAVAGLKDERWGQRVVAFVKTHDAVGADALDAHCRASDLVNFKRPREYVFVREIPKSPVGKVLRRKLVAGEFEAARPPLPQVPPA
;
A
#
# COMPACT_ATOMS: atom_id res chain seq x y z
N GLY A 1 1.27 -27.84 2.23
CA GLY A 1 0.88 -27.01 1.08
C GLY A 1 -0.61 -26.66 1.02
N ASP A 2 -1.43 -27.14 1.99
CA ASP A 2 -2.85 -26.75 2.04
C ASP A 2 -2.99 -25.26 2.42
N HIS A 3 -3.96 -24.58 1.82
CA HIS A 3 -4.22 -23.17 2.10
C HIS A 3 -5.12 -22.99 3.33
N VAL A 4 -4.78 -22.01 4.16
CA VAL A 4 -5.58 -21.53 5.27
C VAL A 4 -6.01 -20.10 4.96
N LEU A 5 -7.30 -19.91 4.67
CA LEU A 5 -7.87 -18.59 4.48
C LEU A 5 -8.14 -17.94 5.84
N SER A 6 -7.62 -16.73 6.07
CA SER A 6 -7.98 -15.94 7.26
C SER A 6 -8.69 -14.66 6.87
N VAL A 7 -9.80 -14.36 7.56
CA VAL A 7 -10.60 -13.14 7.40
C VAL A 7 -10.61 -12.43 8.76
N LEU A 8 -9.42 -11.94 9.15
CA LEU A 8 -9.13 -11.41 10.48
C LEU A 8 -8.57 -9.99 10.41
N GLN A 9 -8.87 -9.21 11.44
CA GLN A 9 -8.16 -7.96 11.73
C GLN A 9 -6.73 -8.26 12.21
N ASN A 10 -5.92 -7.22 12.42
CA ASN A 10 -4.56 -7.35 12.93
C ASN A 10 -4.53 -7.71 14.43
N ARG A 11 -4.84 -8.94 14.74
CA ARG A 11 -4.87 -9.48 16.08
C ARG A 11 -3.65 -10.37 16.32
N TYR A 12 -3.36 -10.67 17.61
CA TYR A 12 -2.27 -11.59 17.93
C TYR A 12 -2.54 -12.98 17.38
N GLU A 13 -3.82 -13.39 17.30
CA GLU A 13 -4.22 -14.69 16.74
C GLU A 13 -3.91 -14.78 15.24
N ALA A 14 -4.07 -13.66 14.50
CA ALA A 14 -3.70 -13.60 13.08
C ALA A 14 -2.18 -13.74 12.90
N ALA A 15 -1.38 -13.09 13.74
CA ALA A 15 0.07 -13.24 13.75
C ALA A 15 0.49 -14.65 14.16
N THR A 16 -0.14 -15.22 15.19
CA THR A 16 0.12 -16.62 15.63
C THR A 16 -0.24 -17.61 14.54
N LEU A 17 -1.38 -17.43 13.86
CA LEU A 17 -1.80 -18.29 12.74
C LEU A 17 -0.80 -18.20 11.58
N HIS A 18 -0.28 -17.01 11.29
CA HIS A 18 0.76 -16.84 10.29
C HIS A 18 1.96 -17.73 10.61
N TRP A 19 2.50 -17.64 11.84
CA TRP A 19 3.64 -18.48 12.26
C TRP A 19 3.32 -19.96 12.29
N ALA A 20 2.12 -20.34 12.73
CA ALA A 20 1.68 -21.73 12.72
C ALA A 20 1.67 -22.31 11.29
N CYS A 21 1.17 -21.56 10.32
CA CYS A 21 1.21 -21.96 8.91
C CYS A 21 2.66 -22.08 8.40
N GLN A 22 3.52 -21.09 8.71
CA GLN A 22 4.93 -21.11 8.33
C GLN A 22 5.62 -22.37 8.87
N PHE A 23 5.37 -22.72 10.12
CA PHE A 23 5.99 -23.85 10.79
C PHE A 23 5.50 -25.19 10.24
N SER A 24 4.22 -25.27 9.92
CA SER A 24 3.55 -26.51 9.49
C SER A 24 3.61 -26.78 7.99
N GLY A 25 4.19 -25.88 7.20
CA GLY A 25 4.20 -25.98 5.73
C GLY A 25 2.82 -25.77 5.09
N LEU A 26 1.94 -25.04 5.78
CA LEU A 26 0.66 -24.56 5.26
C LEU A 26 0.84 -23.21 4.57
N VAL A 27 -0.02 -22.90 3.60
CA VAL A 27 0.00 -21.62 2.89
C VAL A 27 -0.98 -20.65 3.55
N MET A 28 -0.44 -19.62 4.20
CA MET A 28 -1.27 -18.56 4.76
C MET A 28 -1.89 -17.73 3.64
N THR A 29 -3.22 -17.64 3.61
CA THR A 29 -3.97 -16.88 2.60
C THR A 29 -4.84 -15.83 3.30
N PRO A 30 -4.28 -14.68 3.68
CA PRO A 30 -5.04 -13.67 4.41
C PRO A 30 -5.87 -12.82 3.44
N LEU A 31 -7.12 -12.55 3.82
CA LEU A 31 -8.06 -11.71 3.10
C LEU A 31 -8.52 -10.54 3.98
N ASN A 32 -8.88 -9.45 3.35
CA ASN A 32 -9.43 -8.30 4.04
C ASN A 32 -10.65 -8.71 4.90
N TRP A 33 -10.63 -8.40 6.18
CA TRP A 33 -11.74 -8.71 7.09
C TRP A 33 -13.07 -8.03 6.73
N ARG A 34 -13.04 -7.01 5.83
CA ARG A 34 -14.21 -6.35 5.23
C ARG A 34 -14.58 -6.96 3.87
N ALA A 35 -14.00 -8.09 3.49
CA ALA A 35 -14.29 -8.74 2.22
C ALA A 35 -15.77 -9.05 2.09
N LYS A 36 -16.30 -8.82 0.90
CA LYS A 36 -17.67 -9.15 0.57
C LYS A 36 -17.85 -10.67 0.41
N PRO A 37 -19.08 -11.20 0.53
CA PRO A 37 -19.33 -12.62 0.35
C PRO A 37 -18.77 -13.19 -0.95
N GLU A 38 -18.90 -12.45 -2.06
CA GLU A 38 -18.43 -12.88 -3.38
C GLU A 38 -16.90 -12.91 -3.46
N GLU A 39 -16.22 -12.04 -2.73
CA GLU A 39 -14.76 -12.02 -2.64
C GLU A 39 -14.25 -13.22 -1.81
N ILE A 40 -14.96 -13.58 -0.74
CA ILE A 40 -14.68 -14.77 0.07
C ILE A 40 -14.85 -16.03 -0.79
N ASP A 41 -15.97 -16.17 -1.49
CA ASP A 41 -16.25 -17.28 -2.38
C ASP A 41 -15.21 -17.39 -3.50
N TYR A 42 -14.82 -16.26 -4.07
CA TYR A 42 -13.80 -16.22 -5.10
C TYR A 42 -12.46 -16.74 -4.59
N VAL A 43 -11.97 -16.22 -3.45
CA VAL A 43 -10.67 -16.61 -2.90
C VAL A 43 -10.68 -18.07 -2.42
N LEU A 44 -11.77 -18.54 -1.81
CA LEU A 44 -11.92 -19.95 -1.42
C LEU A 44 -11.80 -20.89 -2.63
N ARG A 45 -12.47 -20.53 -3.74
CA ARG A 45 -12.42 -21.32 -4.97
C ARG A 45 -11.05 -21.28 -5.65
N ASP A 46 -10.44 -20.09 -5.72
CA ASP A 46 -9.18 -19.88 -6.42
C ASP A 46 -8.00 -20.51 -5.68
N SER A 47 -7.93 -20.34 -4.35
CA SER A 47 -6.88 -20.90 -3.49
C SER A 47 -7.12 -22.34 -3.09
N GLU A 48 -8.36 -22.87 -3.24
CA GLU A 48 -8.75 -24.19 -2.74
C GLU A 48 -8.49 -24.38 -1.23
N ALA A 49 -8.68 -23.27 -0.47
CA ALA A 49 -8.43 -23.29 0.98
C ALA A 49 -9.32 -24.32 1.70
N ARG A 50 -8.70 -25.10 2.59
CA ARG A 50 -9.36 -26.17 3.37
C ARG A 50 -9.82 -25.75 4.75
N LEU A 51 -9.24 -24.68 5.28
CA LEU A 51 -9.63 -24.07 6.54
C LEU A 51 -9.87 -22.58 6.35
N LEU A 52 -10.96 -22.09 6.94
CA LEU A 52 -11.28 -20.68 7.02
C LEU A 52 -11.28 -20.25 8.48
N VAL A 53 -10.45 -19.24 8.81
CA VAL A 53 -10.37 -18.66 10.15
C VAL A 53 -10.98 -17.27 10.13
N PHE A 54 -11.92 -16.99 11.03
CA PHE A 54 -12.71 -15.78 11.03
C PHE A 54 -12.98 -15.25 12.45
N GLU A 55 -13.47 -14.04 12.54
CA GLU A 55 -13.89 -13.38 13.78
C GLU A 55 -15.24 -12.67 13.62
N ALA A 56 -15.77 -12.14 14.72
CA ALA A 56 -17.07 -11.45 14.72
C ALA A 56 -17.17 -10.33 13.67
N ALA A 57 -16.08 -9.61 13.38
CA ALA A 57 -16.07 -8.52 12.41
C ALA A 57 -16.30 -8.98 10.96
N SER A 58 -16.00 -10.24 10.64
CA SER A 58 -16.18 -10.84 9.31
C SER A 58 -17.33 -11.86 9.24
N GLU A 59 -17.98 -12.15 10.36
CA GLU A 59 -18.99 -13.22 10.48
C GLU A 59 -20.18 -13.00 9.54
N GLU A 60 -20.71 -11.79 9.43
CA GLU A 60 -21.86 -11.48 8.59
C GLU A 60 -21.59 -11.74 7.10
N SER A 61 -20.44 -11.31 6.60
CA SER A 61 -20.02 -11.58 5.23
C SER A 61 -19.83 -13.08 4.99
N LEU A 62 -19.30 -13.79 5.99
CA LEU A 62 -19.08 -15.22 5.92
C LEU A 62 -20.39 -16.00 5.89
N GLU A 63 -21.36 -15.62 6.72
CA GLU A 63 -22.70 -16.23 6.73
C GLU A 63 -23.49 -15.96 5.44
N SER A 64 -23.15 -14.94 4.69
CA SER A 64 -23.71 -14.63 3.37
C SER A 64 -22.95 -15.29 2.21
N SER A 65 -21.73 -15.78 2.44
CA SER A 65 -20.90 -16.50 1.47
C SER A 65 -21.42 -17.93 1.26
N VAL A 66 -21.44 -18.40 0.03
CA VAL A 66 -21.90 -19.76 -0.32
C VAL A 66 -20.86 -20.81 0.10
N LEU A 67 -19.60 -20.63 -0.30
CA LEU A 67 -18.51 -21.57 0.01
C LEU A 67 -18.04 -21.43 1.46
N GLY A 68 -18.11 -20.22 2.03
CA GLY A 68 -17.76 -19.99 3.44
C GLY A 68 -18.59 -20.79 4.42
N LYS A 69 -19.79 -21.22 4.06
CA LYS A 69 -20.63 -22.11 4.88
C LYS A 69 -20.23 -23.57 4.82
N THR A 70 -19.55 -23.99 3.77
CA THR A 70 -19.26 -25.40 3.48
C THR A 70 -17.84 -25.82 3.83
N VAL A 71 -16.91 -24.87 3.87
CA VAL A 71 -15.52 -25.12 4.26
C VAL A 71 -15.39 -25.33 5.76
N THR A 72 -14.38 -26.07 6.20
CA THR A 72 -14.06 -26.18 7.62
C THR A 72 -13.74 -24.80 8.18
N ARG A 73 -14.40 -24.43 9.29
CA ARG A 73 -14.29 -23.12 9.91
C ARG A 73 -13.67 -23.17 11.29
N MET A 74 -12.96 -22.10 11.68
CA MET A 74 -12.45 -21.87 13.02
C MET A 74 -12.72 -20.41 13.42
N ALA A 75 -13.24 -20.20 14.61
CA ALA A 75 -13.56 -18.87 15.12
C ALA A 75 -12.46 -18.34 16.04
N VAL A 76 -12.19 -17.04 15.93
CA VAL A 76 -11.33 -16.27 16.83
C VAL A 76 -12.21 -15.38 17.71
N GLY A 77 -12.07 -15.47 19.01
CA GLY A 77 -12.88 -14.73 19.98
C GLY A 77 -14.35 -15.17 19.99
N THR A 78 -15.26 -14.29 20.36
CA THR A 78 -16.69 -14.57 20.47
C THR A 78 -17.39 -14.33 19.14
N VAL A 79 -18.06 -15.34 18.61
CA VAL A 79 -18.90 -15.32 17.41
C VAL A 79 -20.30 -15.79 17.76
N ARG A 80 -21.29 -15.51 16.88
CA ARG A 80 -22.72 -15.88 17.10
C ARG A 80 -22.96 -17.35 16.87
N GLY A 81 -22.29 -17.96 15.87
CA GLY A 81 -22.46 -19.35 15.49
C GLY A 81 -21.59 -20.32 16.28
N GLU A 82 -21.86 -21.61 16.12
CA GLU A 82 -21.01 -22.69 16.63
C GLU A 82 -19.86 -22.95 15.64
N ALA A 83 -18.62 -22.83 16.12
CA ALA A 83 -17.42 -23.21 15.39
C ALA A 83 -16.33 -23.58 16.39
N PRO A 84 -15.42 -24.50 16.04
CA PRO A 84 -14.19 -24.73 16.81
C PRO A 84 -13.48 -23.42 17.06
N ARG A 85 -12.97 -23.24 18.27
CA ARG A 85 -12.35 -21.97 18.66
C ARG A 85 -10.83 -22.06 18.60
N PHE A 86 -10.22 -20.99 18.15
CA PHE A 86 -8.77 -20.84 18.14
C PHE A 86 -8.16 -21.07 19.55
N ASP A 87 -8.79 -20.52 20.58
CA ASP A 87 -8.33 -20.64 21.97
C ASP A 87 -8.34 -22.09 22.50
N ASP A 88 -9.16 -22.97 21.94
CA ASP A 88 -9.18 -24.37 22.34
C ASP A 88 -7.91 -25.12 21.91
N LEU A 89 -7.32 -24.73 20.77
CA LEU A 89 -6.04 -25.27 20.31
C LEU A 89 -4.88 -24.88 21.21
N LEU A 90 -4.95 -23.71 21.86
CA LEU A 90 -3.89 -23.25 22.78
C LEU A 90 -3.83 -24.05 24.10
N LYS A 91 -4.87 -24.81 24.40
CA LYS A 91 -4.91 -25.69 25.63
C LYS A 91 -4.06 -26.93 25.48
N GLU A 92 -3.77 -27.36 24.26
CA GLU A 92 -2.94 -28.52 23.99
C GLU A 92 -1.49 -28.11 23.77
N ARG A 93 -0.59 -28.56 24.64
CA ARG A 93 0.85 -28.45 24.44
C ARG A 93 1.33 -29.61 23.56
N ARG A 94 1.87 -29.26 22.39
CA ARG A 94 2.58 -30.21 21.52
C ARG A 94 3.94 -29.57 21.19
N ASP A 95 4.99 -30.39 21.19
CA ASP A 95 6.28 -29.97 20.67
C ASP A 95 6.23 -30.07 19.14
N PRO A 96 6.14 -28.97 18.44
CA PRO A 96 5.98 -29.02 17.01
C PRO A 96 7.34 -29.29 16.36
N THR A 97 7.34 -30.18 15.38
CA THR A 97 8.48 -30.36 14.47
C THR A 97 8.24 -29.48 13.24
N PRO A 98 9.21 -28.65 12.81
CA PRO A 98 9.08 -27.89 11.57
C PRO A 98 8.88 -28.82 10.38
N LEU A 99 7.82 -28.60 9.61
CA LEU A 99 7.51 -29.38 8.41
C LEU A 99 7.87 -28.62 7.12
N ALA A 100 7.90 -27.29 7.19
CA ALA A 100 8.15 -26.43 6.04
C ALA A 100 9.62 -26.44 5.61
N ARG A 101 9.81 -26.34 4.30
CA ARG A 101 11.12 -26.19 3.65
C ARG A 101 11.22 -24.79 3.01
N ALA A 102 12.43 -24.36 2.73
CA ALA A 102 12.69 -23.05 2.10
C ALA A 102 11.93 -22.83 0.78
N GLU A 103 11.74 -23.89 0.01
CA GLU A 103 11.07 -23.86 -1.29
C GLU A 103 9.55 -24.03 -1.22
N ASP A 104 8.98 -24.33 -0.05
CA ASP A 104 7.54 -24.45 0.10
C ASP A 104 6.87 -23.08 0.02
N LEU A 105 5.63 -23.07 -0.50
CA LEU A 105 4.80 -21.87 -0.44
C LEU A 105 4.47 -21.54 1.02
N SER A 106 4.57 -20.28 1.33
CA SER A 106 4.41 -19.71 2.66
C SER A 106 3.14 -18.88 2.74
N LEU A 107 2.93 -18.06 1.73
CA LEU A 107 1.94 -16.99 1.72
C LEU A 107 1.33 -16.84 0.33
N MET A 108 0.03 -16.56 0.29
CA MET A 108 -0.69 -16.16 -0.92
C MET A 108 -1.41 -14.84 -0.66
N LEU A 109 -0.89 -13.75 -1.19
CA LEU A 109 -1.56 -12.44 -1.11
C LEU A 109 -2.45 -12.21 -2.32
N TYR A 110 -3.67 -11.72 -2.10
CA TYR A 110 -4.57 -11.33 -3.19
C TYR A 110 -4.51 -9.83 -3.42
N THR A 111 -4.08 -9.44 -4.63
CA THR A 111 -4.00 -8.03 -5.03
C THR A 111 -5.24 -7.62 -5.82
N SER A 112 -5.80 -6.46 -5.52
CA SER A 112 -6.86 -5.87 -6.35
C SER A 112 -6.25 -5.42 -7.68
N GLY A 113 -6.40 -6.23 -8.73
CA GLY A 113 -6.04 -5.81 -10.08
C GLY A 113 -6.86 -4.60 -10.52
N THR A 114 -6.26 -3.69 -11.27
CA THR A 114 -6.96 -2.53 -11.88
C THR A 114 -8.02 -2.95 -12.89
N THR A 115 -7.95 -4.18 -13.40
CA THR A 115 -8.73 -4.64 -14.57
C THR A 115 -9.60 -5.88 -14.33
N GLY A 116 -9.87 -6.29 -13.07
CA GLY A 116 -10.68 -7.51 -12.89
C GLY A 116 -10.64 -8.13 -11.49
N ALA A 117 -10.89 -9.43 -11.40
CA ALA A 117 -10.82 -10.19 -10.16
C ALA A 117 -9.43 -10.14 -9.52
N PRO A 118 -9.33 -10.20 -8.18
CA PRO A 118 -8.05 -10.23 -7.48
C PRO A 118 -7.15 -11.36 -7.96
N LYS A 119 -5.84 -11.08 -8.03
CA LYS A 119 -4.84 -12.06 -8.45
C LYS A 119 -4.07 -12.57 -7.23
N GLY A 120 -3.97 -13.88 -7.08
CA GLY A 120 -3.14 -14.52 -6.07
C GLY A 120 -1.66 -14.39 -6.41
N VAL A 121 -0.88 -13.88 -5.46
CA VAL A 121 0.58 -13.72 -5.54
C VAL A 121 1.21 -14.73 -4.58
N PRO A 122 1.66 -15.91 -5.07
CA PRO A 122 2.28 -16.92 -4.23
C PRO A 122 3.70 -16.48 -3.85
N ARG A 123 4.06 -16.74 -2.59
CA ARG A 123 5.34 -16.38 -2.00
C ARG A 123 5.95 -17.59 -1.30
N ARG A 124 7.23 -17.89 -1.52
CA ARG A 124 7.92 -19.00 -0.85
C ARG A 124 8.50 -18.59 0.51
N GLN A 125 8.77 -19.55 1.35
CA GLN A 125 9.42 -19.32 2.66
C GLN A 125 10.74 -18.55 2.52
N ARG A 126 11.62 -18.97 1.58
CA ARG A 126 12.89 -18.26 1.32
C ARG A 126 12.69 -16.84 0.88
N THR A 127 11.71 -16.59 0.00
CA THR A 127 11.41 -15.27 -0.54
C THR A 127 10.95 -14.29 0.55
N GLU A 128 10.08 -14.77 1.46
CA GLU A 128 9.64 -13.97 2.61
C GLU A 128 10.79 -13.64 3.55
N ARG A 129 11.66 -14.61 3.82
CA ARG A 129 12.84 -14.41 4.68
C ARG A 129 13.81 -13.40 4.06
N VAL A 130 14.12 -13.49 2.78
CA VAL A 130 15.02 -12.58 2.08
C VAL A 130 14.47 -11.16 2.07
N ALA A 131 13.18 -11.01 1.76
CA ALA A 131 12.50 -9.71 1.78
C ALA A 131 12.51 -9.08 3.17
N ALA A 132 12.31 -9.87 4.22
CA ALA A 132 12.37 -9.38 5.59
C ALA A 132 13.79 -8.96 6.02
N LEU A 133 14.82 -9.72 5.64
CA LEU A 133 16.23 -9.37 5.89
C LEU A 133 16.62 -8.08 5.17
N ALA A 134 16.22 -7.93 3.90
CA ALA A 134 16.45 -6.71 3.14
C ALA A 134 15.76 -5.50 3.81
N HIS A 135 14.53 -5.68 4.29
CA HIS A 135 13.81 -4.63 4.98
C HIS A 135 14.50 -4.21 6.29
N VAL A 136 14.98 -5.18 7.09
CA VAL A 136 15.77 -4.89 8.30
C VAL A 136 17.00 -4.06 7.95
N ALA A 137 17.79 -4.50 6.96
CA ALA A 137 19.01 -3.82 6.57
C ALA A 137 18.75 -2.40 6.02
N GLN A 138 17.77 -2.27 5.13
CA GLN A 138 17.43 -1.01 4.46
C GLN A 138 16.78 0.02 5.38
N ASN A 139 16.08 -0.42 6.43
CA ASN A 139 15.53 0.47 7.46
C ASN A 139 16.45 0.61 8.69
N ARG A 140 17.63 -0.02 8.66
CA ARG A 140 18.59 0.00 9.77
C ARG A 140 17.94 -0.40 11.11
N TYR A 141 17.10 -1.44 11.08
CA TYR A 141 16.47 -1.92 12.31
C TYR A 141 17.48 -2.62 13.20
N ALA A 142 17.47 -2.27 14.47
CA ALA A 142 18.30 -2.86 15.49
C ALA A 142 17.55 -3.94 16.28
N TYR A 143 18.26 -4.71 17.08
CA TYR A 143 17.65 -5.64 18.03
C TYR A 143 16.72 -4.91 18.99
N GLY A 144 15.55 -5.51 19.26
CA GLY A 144 14.56 -4.97 20.18
C GLY A 144 13.71 -3.83 19.64
N GLU A 145 13.71 -3.58 18.32
CA GLU A 145 12.81 -2.60 17.71
C GLU A 145 11.33 -2.91 18.00
N ARG A 146 10.51 -1.88 18.00
CA ARG A 146 9.07 -1.98 18.29
C ARG A 146 8.27 -1.26 17.23
N THR A 147 7.40 -1.99 16.56
CA THR A 147 6.55 -1.43 15.50
C THR A 147 5.09 -1.40 15.87
N LEU A 148 4.38 -0.39 15.38
CA LEU A 148 2.93 -0.35 15.42
C LEU A 148 2.37 -1.27 14.33
N GLY A 149 1.83 -2.42 14.73
CA GLY A 149 1.31 -3.46 13.85
C GLY A 149 -0.11 -3.17 13.36
N VAL A 150 -0.30 -2.06 12.65
CA VAL A 150 -1.61 -1.60 12.15
C VAL A 150 -1.78 -1.82 10.65
N MET A 151 -0.69 -1.87 9.90
CA MET A 151 -0.80 -2.22 8.49
C MET A 151 -1.30 -3.65 8.35
N PRO A 152 -2.32 -3.87 7.48
CA PRO A 152 -3.03 -5.15 7.47
C PRO A 152 -2.13 -6.35 7.14
N LEU A 153 -2.30 -7.47 7.87
CA LEU A 153 -1.59 -8.72 7.61
C LEU A 153 -2.03 -9.42 6.31
N TYR A 154 -3.12 -8.95 5.69
CA TYR A 154 -3.48 -9.34 4.31
C TYR A 154 -2.80 -8.48 3.24
N HIS A 155 -1.84 -7.64 3.63
CA HIS A 155 -1.06 -6.78 2.75
C HIS A 155 0.44 -6.91 3.04
N THR A 156 1.25 -6.75 2.00
CA THR A 156 2.71 -6.81 2.07
C THR A 156 3.32 -6.02 3.22
N MET A 157 2.85 -4.79 3.47
CA MET A 157 3.39 -3.93 4.54
C MET A 157 3.20 -4.54 5.93
N GLY A 158 2.03 -5.12 6.21
CA GLY A 158 1.75 -5.77 7.49
C GLY A 158 2.58 -7.03 7.70
N VAL A 159 2.62 -7.91 6.69
CA VAL A 159 3.44 -9.13 6.74
C VAL A 159 4.92 -8.79 6.94
N ARG A 160 5.44 -7.84 6.17
CA ARG A 160 6.83 -7.39 6.30
C ARG A 160 7.15 -6.87 7.70
N SER A 161 6.25 -6.07 8.29
CA SER A 161 6.42 -5.59 9.67
C SER A 161 6.44 -6.72 10.68
N LEU A 162 5.58 -7.74 10.52
CA LEU A 162 5.56 -8.92 11.39
C LEU A 162 6.86 -9.72 11.31
N LEU A 163 7.31 -10.03 10.08
CA LEU A 163 8.50 -10.85 9.85
C LEU A 163 9.79 -10.14 10.33
N THR A 164 9.89 -8.84 10.10
CA THR A 164 11.08 -8.09 10.52
C THR A 164 11.22 -8.02 12.04
N MET A 165 10.11 -7.89 12.77
CA MET A 165 10.18 -7.91 14.24
C MET A 165 10.67 -9.26 14.76
N ALA A 166 10.27 -10.36 14.16
CA ALA A 166 10.81 -11.67 14.54
C ALA A 166 12.31 -11.81 14.29
N LEU A 167 12.84 -11.20 13.21
CA LEU A 167 14.27 -11.24 12.88
C LEU A 167 15.16 -10.44 13.84
N VAL A 168 14.62 -9.39 14.45
CA VAL A 168 15.37 -8.50 15.34
C VAL A 168 14.99 -8.64 16.82
N ASP A 169 14.33 -9.75 17.17
CA ASP A 169 13.81 -9.97 18.55
C ASP A 169 12.98 -8.79 19.03
N GLY A 170 12.19 -8.22 18.10
CA GLY A 170 11.43 -7.01 18.29
C GLY A 170 10.00 -7.27 18.72
N ARG A 171 9.24 -6.20 18.89
CA ARG A 171 7.84 -6.26 19.30
C ARG A 171 6.93 -5.77 18.17
N PHE A 172 5.99 -6.62 17.75
CA PHE A 172 4.89 -6.25 16.86
C PHE A 172 3.66 -5.93 17.73
N VAL A 173 3.36 -4.63 17.89
CA VAL A 173 2.22 -4.15 18.71
C VAL A 173 0.94 -4.29 17.89
N CYS A 174 0.19 -5.36 18.08
CA CYS A 174 -1.04 -5.64 17.34
C CYS A 174 -2.09 -4.55 17.57
N MET A 175 -2.59 -4.01 16.46
CA MET A 175 -3.71 -3.07 16.46
C MET A 175 -4.76 -3.56 15.45
N PRO A 176 -5.96 -3.99 15.88
CA PRO A 176 -6.95 -4.61 14.99
C PRO A 176 -7.36 -3.73 13.81
N ARG A 177 -7.48 -2.44 14.05
CA ARG A 177 -7.73 -1.40 13.05
C ARG A 177 -7.08 -0.10 13.51
N PHE A 178 -6.74 0.76 12.57
CA PHE A 178 -6.24 2.09 12.90
C PHE A 178 -7.32 2.91 13.60
N GLU A 179 -6.96 3.48 14.74
CA GLU A 179 -7.69 4.49 15.48
C GLU A 179 -6.63 5.41 16.11
N ALA A 180 -6.70 6.71 15.81
CA ALA A 180 -5.60 7.63 16.10
C ALA A 180 -5.30 7.75 17.61
N THR A 181 -6.32 7.81 18.47
CA THR A 181 -6.11 7.85 19.93
C THR A 181 -5.42 6.58 20.43
N ALA A 182 -5.90 5.41 20.00
CA ALA A 182 -5.30 4.14 20.40
C ALA A 182 -3.87 3.99 19.87
N ALA A 183 -3.61 4.48 18.64
CA ALA A 183 -2.27 4.47 18.03
C ALA A 183 -1.30 5.36 18.82
N LEU A 184 -1.70 6.58 19.17
CA LEU A 184 -0.89 7.51 19.97
C LEU A 184 -0.61 6.93 21.35
N ARG A 185 -1.62 6.37 22.00
CA ARG A 185 -1.45 5.69 23.29
C ARG A 185 -0.47 4.51 23.19
N ALA A 186 -0.59 3.69 22.15
CA ALA A 186 0.33 2.56 21.94
C ALA A 186 1.75 3.02 21.65
N ILE A 187 1.94 4.11 20.89
CA ILE A 187 3.26 4.71 20.66
C ILE A 187 3.94 5.06 21.98
N GLU A 188 3.22 5.72 22.88
CA GLU A 188 3.73 6.14 24.18
C GLU A 188 3.96 4.95 25.12
N THR A 189 2.94 4.11 25.37
CA THR A 189 2.98 3.06 26.39
C THR A 189 3.89 1.89 25.98
N GLU A 190 3.89 1.51 24.72
CA GLU A 190 4.73 0.44 24.19
C GLU A 190 6.10 0.93 23.73
N ARG A 191 6.34 2.27 23.79
CA ARG A 191 7.58 2.90 23.33
C ARG A 191 7.96 2.45 21.91
N VAL A 192 7.01 2.60 21.00
CA VAL A 192 7.20 2.26 19.58
C VAL A 192 8.41 3.00 19.03
N SER A 193 9.35 2.28 18.42
CA SER A 193 10.63 2.83 17.96
C SER A 193 10.64 3.22 16.49
N HIS A 194 9.74 2.63 15.71
CA HIS A 194 9.57 3.01 14.31
C HIS A 194 8.11 2.86 13.85
N LEU A 195 7.75 3.67 12.88
CA LEU A 195 6.46 3.60 12.19
C LEU A 195 6.70 3.26 10.72
N TYR A 196 5.93 2.30 10.19
CA TYR A 196 5.92 1.95 8.77
C TYR A 196 4.48 1.94 8.27
N LEU A 197 4.02 3.09 7.78
CA LEU A 197 2.60 3.38 7.53
C LEU A 197 2.40 3.91 6.10
N VAL A 198 1.14 3.91 5.66
CA VAL A 198 0.74 4.68 4.48
C VAL A 198 0.57 6.16 4.82
N PRO A 199 0.72 7.08 3.85
CA PRO A 199 0.66 8.53 4.11
C PRO A 199 -0.61 8.99 4.83
N THR A 200 -1.76 8.39 4.52
CA THR A 200 -3.04 8.76 5.15
C THR A 200 -3.05 8.54 6.66
N LEU A 201 -2.45 7.46 7.15
CA LEU A 201 -2.39 7.19 8.59
C LEU A 201 -1.44 8.16 9.31
N TYR A 202 -0.38 8.60 8.65
CA TYR A 202 0.48 9.66 9.16
C TYR A 202 -0.25 10.99 9.26
N HIS A 203 -1.04 11.32 8.23
CA HIS A 203 -1.88 12.53 8.24
C HIS A 203 -2.83 12.51 9.43
N ASP A 204 -3.54 11.40 9.64
CA ASP A 204 -4.52 11.26 10.71
C ASP A 204 -3.87 11.33 12.10
N LEU A 205 -2.68 10.76 12.28
CA LEU A 205 -1.90 10.90 13.52
C LEU A 205 -1.57 12.36 13.84
N LEU A 206 -1.01 13.09 12.85
CA LEU A 206 -0.60 14.49 13.03
C LEU A 206 -1.80 15.44 13.22
N ALA A 207 -2.95 15.13 12.62
CA ALA A 207 -4.17 15.93 12.74
C ALA A 207 -4.86 15.72 14.08
N HIS A 208 -4.56 14.64 14.80
CA HIS A 208 -5.24 14.31 16.04
C HIS A 208 -4.88 15.27 17.19
N PRO A 209 -5.85 15.83 17.95
CA PRO A 209 -5.58 16.80 19.01
C PRO A 209 -4.62 16.31 20.10
N GLU A 210 -4.65 15.01 20.40
CA GLU A 210 -3.77 14.39 21.41
C GLU A 210 -2.32 14.25 20.94
N PHE A 211 -2.02 14.36 19.64
CA PHE A 211 -0.67 14.22 19.14
C PHE A 211 0.34 15.11 19.88
N LYS A 212 -0.02 16.37 20.09
CA LYS A 212 0.87 17.35 20.77
C LYS A 212 1.12 17.04 22.25
N ARG A 213 0.31 16.16 22.87
CA ARG A 213 0.40 15.79 24.28
C ARG A 213 1.02 14.41 24.48
N THR A 214 1.14 13.62 23.42
CA THR A 214 1.68 12.26 23.43
C THR A 214 3.20 12.28 23.40
N ASP A 215 3.84 11.51 24.25
CA ASP A 215 5.30 11.28 24.14
C ASP A 215 5.62 10.37 22.96
N THR A 216 6.10 10.97 21.88
CA THR A 216 6.52 10.27 20.64
C THR A 216 8.03 10.14 20.49
N HIS A 217 8.83 10.52 21.47
CA HIS A 217 10.29 10.54 21.39
C HIS A 217 10.93 9.15 21.17
N SER A 218 10.20 8.08 21.46
CA SER A 218 10.69 6.72 21.17
C SER A 218 10.71 6.43 19.66
N VAL A 219 9.91 7.14 18.85
CA VAL A 219 9.84 6.95 17.40
C VAL A 219 11.04 7.64 16.73
N ARG A 220 12.04 6.86 16.38
CA ARG A 220 13.28 7.36 15.76
C ARG A 220 13.36 7.10 14.27
N LYS A 221 12.53 6.23 13.75
CA LYS A 221 12.55 5.86 12.33
C LYS A 221 11.13 5.92 11.75
N LEU A 222 11.03 6.53 10.59
CA LEU A 222 9.80 6.59 9.82
C LEU A 222 10.00 5.91 8.48
N GLY A 223 8.99 5.20 8.03
CA GLY A 223 8.94 4.62 6.70
C GLY A 223 7.52 4.70 6.14
N PHE A 224 7.41 4.92 4.85
CA PHE A 224 6.14 4.88 4.17
C PHE A 224 6.21 4.11 2.85
N ALA A 225 5.09 3.58 2.44
CA ALA A 225 4.90 2.88 1.17
C ALA A 225 3.44 2.88 0.74
N GLY A 226 3.14 2.28 -0.40
CA GLY A 226 1.78 2.02 -0.88
C GLY A 226 1.12 3.19 -1.61
N ALA A 227 1.56 4.41 -1.34
CA ALA A 227 1.15 5.64 -2.03
C ALA A 227 2.27 6.67 -1.97
N PRO A 228 2.35 7.61 -2.92
CA PRO A 228 3.25 8.74 -2.82
C PRO A 228 2.88 9.61 -1.60
N MET A 229 3.90 10.15 -0.94
CA MET A 229 3.73 11.11 0.15
C MET A 229 4.02 12.51 -0.40
N HIS A 230 3.06 13.41 -0.21
CA HIS A 230 3.22 14.81 -0.62
C HIS A 230 4.21 15.55 0.29
N ASP A 231 4.94 16.48 -0.28
CA ASP A 231 6.04 17.20 0.38
C ASP A 231 5.60 17.90 1.66
N ALA A 232 4.40 18.49 1.67
CA ALA A 232 3.88 19.14 2.87
C ALA A 232 3.73 18.20 4.06
N LEU A 233 3.23 16.98 3.84
CA LEU A 233 3.12 15.96 4.89
C LEU A 233 4.51 15.45 5.32
N LEU A 234 5.40 15.23 4.35
CA LEU A 234 6.78 14.79 4.59
C LEU A 234 7.52 15.76 5.52
N LEU A 235 7.46 17.06 5.23
CA LEU A 235 8.09 18.10 6.04
C LEU A 235 7.47 18.22 7.44
N ARG A 236 6.14 18.12 7.55
CA ARG A 236 5.45 18.11 8.84
C ARG A 236 5.87 16.93 9.71
N LEU A 237 6.01 15.74 9.13
CA LEU A 237 6.48 14.54 9.84
C LEU A 237 7.94 14.70 10.28
N GLN A 238 8.79 15.23 9.42
CA GLN A 238 10.19 15.54 9.77
C GLN A 238 10.27 16.49 10.97
N GLN A 239 9.46 17.54 10.98
CA GLN A 239 9.43 18.49 12.07
C GLN A 239 8.88 17.87 13.37
N ALA A 240 7.82 17.04 13.26
CA ALA A 240 7.11 16.50 14.41
C ALA A 240 7.89 15.39 15.13
N PHE A 241 8.52 14.48 14.38
CA PHE A 241 9.22 13.31 14.94
C PHE A 241 10.74 13.47 15.00
N GLN A 242 11.32 14.34 14.16
CA GLN A 242 12.78 14.49 14.01
C GLN A 242 13.50 13.13 13.89
N PRO A 243 13.08 12.26 12.97
CA PRO A 243 13.57 10.90 12.91
C PRO A 243 15.04 10.83 12.46
N GLU A 244 15.77 9.85 12.98
CA GLU A 244 17.14 9.52 12.55
C GLU A 244 17.17 8.96 11.12
N LEU A 245 16.06 8.38 10.70
CA LEU A 245 15.89 7.78 9.37
C LEU A 245 14.45 7.97 8.90
N PHE A 246 14.26 8.50 7.69
CA PHE A 246 12.97 8.61 7.04
C PHE A 246 13.01 8.01 5.64
N VAL A 247 12.29 6.91 5.44
CA VAL A 247 12.41 6.04 4.28
C VAL A 247 11.15 6.06 3.43
N ASN A 248 11.34 6.21 2.11
CA ASN A 248 10.32 5.92 1.13
C ASN A 248 10.58 4.54 0.50
N HIS A 249 9.61 3.63 0.60
CA HIS A 249 9.63 2.33 -0.03
C HIS A 249 8.71 2.28 -1.23
N TYR A 250 9.23 1.92 -2.38
CA TYR A 250 8.45 1.58 -3.56
C TYR A 250 8.57 0.09 -3.85
N GLY A 251 7.44 -0.59 -3.97
CA GLY A 251 7.36 -2.02 -4.22
C GLY A 251 5.92 -2.50 -4.38
N SER A 252 5.76 -3.80 -4.54
CA SER A 252 4.46 -4.46 -4.73
C SER A 252 4.41 -5.80 -4.00
N SER A 253 3.31 -6.53 -4.11
CA SER A 253 3.23 -7.89 -3.58
C SER A 253 4.08 -8.88 -4.39
N GLU A 254 4.32 -8.59 -5.64
CA GLU A 254 5.10 -9.39 -6.58
C GLU A 254 6.60 -9.32 -6.27
N ILE A 255 7.10 -8.12 -5.94
CA ILE A 255 8.48 -7.89 -5.46
C ILE A 255 8.39 -6.81 -4.39
N TYR A 256 8.71 -7.18 -3.15
CA TYR A 256 8.43 -6.30 -2.00
C TYR A 256 9.19 -4.99 -2.03
N THR A 257 10.39 -4.96 -2.60
CA THR A 257 11.18 -3.73 -2.72
C THR A 257 11.74 -3.58 -4.13
N PHE A 258 11.13 -2.73 -4.94
CA PHE A 258 11.74 -2.29 -6.20
C PHE A 258 12.86 -1.29 -5.92
N SER A 259 12.53 -0.23 -5.19
CA SER A 259 13.48 0.79 -4.79
C SER A 259 13.22 1.34 -3.40
N ILE A 260 14.22 2.02 -2.87
CA ILE A 260 14.19 2.62 -1.53
C ILE A 260 14.95 3.94 -1.50
N ASN A 261 14.33 4.96 -0.93
CA ASN A 261 14.97 6.21 -0.60
C ASN A 261 15.14 6.32 0.93
N GLN A 262 16.38 6.25 1.42
CA GLN A 262 16.70 6.36 2.85
C GLN A 262 16.83 7.81 3.34
N ASN A 263 16.63 8.78 2.45
CA ASN A 263 16.66 10.21 2.74
C ASN A 263 15.47 10.89 2.06
N ALA A 264 14.26 10.46 2.45
CA ALA A 264 13.04 10.93 1.80
C ALA A 264 12.88 12.45 1.83
N VAL A 265 13.33 13.11 2.91
CA VAL A 265 13.26 14.58 3.07
C VAL A 265 14.31 15.30 2.22
N GLY A 266 15.51 14.74 2.11
CA GLY A 266 16.59 15.35 1.31
C GLY A 266 16.35 15.27 -0.19
N LYS A 267 15.49 14.34 -0.64
CA LYS A 267 15.10 14.19 -2.05
C LYS A 267 13.60 13.87 -2.15
N PRO A 268 12.73 14.85 -1.93
CA PRO A 268 11.28 14.67 -1.96
C PRO A 268 10.80 14.11 -3.31
N GLY A 269 9.73 13.31 -3.30
CA GLY A 269 9.20 12.67 -4.50
C GLY A 269 10.01 11.48 -5.03
N SER A 270 11.30 11.36 -4.68
CA SER A 270 12.13 10.24 -5.11
C SER A 270 11.75 8.94 -4.40
N ALA A 271 11.64 7.86 -5.15
CA ALA A 271 11.57 6.49 -4.65
C ALA A 271 12.97 5.89 -4.41
N GLY A 272 14.05 6.64 -4.67
CA GLY A 272 15.43 6.27 -4.42
C GLY A 272 15.99 5.27 -5.43
N ARG A 273 16.88 4.40 -4.95
CA ARG A 273 17.62 3.44 -5.77
C ARG A 273 17.09 2.03 -5.58
N ALA A 274 17.48 1.15 -6.50
CA ALA A 274 17.13 -0.26 -6.44
C ALA A 274 17.37 -0.85 -5.04
N GLY A 275 16.43 -1.66 -4.56
CA GLY A 275 16.58 -2.42 -3.32
C GLY A 275 17.77 -3.37 -3.37
N ILE A 276 18.22 -3.83 -2.20
CA ILE A 276 19.43 -4.67 -2.06
C ILE A 276 19.38 -5.92 -2.96
N ASN A 277 18.20 -6.53 -3.10
CA ASN A 277 18.01 -7.77 -3.87
C ASN A 277 17.43 -7.52 -5.25
N THR A 278 17.27 -6.28 -5.69
CA THR A 278 16.51 -5.95 -6.89
C THR A 278 17.36 -5.22 -7.91
N ARG A 279 17.18 -5.54 -9.18
CA ARG A 279 17.58 -4.69 -10.29
C ARG A 279 16.33 -4.11 -10.91
N LEU A 280 16.35 -2.83 -11.23
CA LEU A 280 15.28 -2.15 -11.92
C LEU A 280 15.80 -1.38 -13.12
N ARG A 281 14.92 -1.17 -14.08
CA ARG A 281 15.15 -0.32 -15.25
C ARG A 281 13.93 0.55 -15.49
N VAL A 282 14.15 1.68 -16.10
CA VAL A 282 13.12 2.44 -16.78
C VAL A 282 13.34 2.23 -18.28
N ILE A 283 12.36 1.67 -18.96
CA ILE A 283 12.39 1.40 -20.39
C ILE A 283 11.45 2.35 -21.11
N LYS A 284 11.67 2.63 -22.39
CA LYS A 284 10.80 3.52 -23.17
C LYS A 284 9.34 3.09 -23.10
N LEU A 285 8.41 4.04 -23.17
CA LEU A 285 6.97 3.75 -23.04
C LEU A 285 6.45 2.76 -24.10
N ASP A 286 6.98 2.83 -25.31
CA ASP A 286 6.65 1.96 -26.45
C ASP A 286 7.60 0.76 -26.59
N ALA A 287 8.50 0.56 -25.63
CA ALA A 287 9.51 -0.48 -25.67
C ALA A 287 8.89 -1.88 -25.81
N LYS A 288 9.44 -2.67 -26.70
CA LYS A 288 9.09 -4.08 -26.89
C LYS A 288 10.04 -5.02 -26.13
N SER A 289 11.21 -4.53 -25.78
CA SER A 289 12.25 -5.27 -25.07
C SER A 289 12.64 -4.52 -23.77
N PRO A 290 12.97 -5.25 -22.70
CA PRO A 290 13.56 -4.66 -21.49
C PRO A 290 14.93 -3.99 -21.71
N GLU A 291 15.54 -4.23 -22.87
CA GLU A 291 16.83 -3.62 -23.26
C GLU A 291 16.68 -2.21 -23.86
N ASP A 292 15.46 -1.80 -24.22
CA ASP A 292 15.15 -0.45 -24.73
C ASP A 292 15.08 0.57 -23.59
N VAL A 293 16.20 0.78 -22.91
CA VAL A 293 16.29 1.63 -21.73
C VAL A 293 16.03 3.11 -22.09
N ALA A 294 15.24 3.80 -21.26
CA ALA A 294 15.02 5.23 -21.37
C ALA A 294 16.28 6.02 -20.94
N ALA A 295 16.49 7.18 -21.54
CA ALA A 295 17.57 8.07 -21.13
C ALA A 295 17.30 8.66 -19.73
N PRO A 296 18.32 9.18 -19.01
CA PRO A 296 18.08 9.92 -17.78
C PRO A 296 17.07 11.05 -18.00
N LEU A 297 16.13 11.22 -17.07
CA LEU A 297 14.99 12.16 -17.11
C LEU A 297 13.93 11.84 -18.17
N GLU A 298 14.12 10.83 -19.02
CA GLU A 298 13.08 10.36 -19.95
C GLU A 298 12.10 9.47 -19.19
N GLU A 299 10.80 9.81 -19.28
CA GLU A 299 9.74 9.00 -18.68
C GLU A 299 9.54 7.70 -19.45
N GLY A 300 9.40 6.61 -18.70
CA GLY A 300 9.22 5.28 -19.27
C GLY A 300 8.48 4.32 -18.35
N GLN A 301 8.41 3.05 -18.73
CA GLN A 301 7.85 1.98 -17.91
C GLN A 301 8.89 1.46 -16.93
N ILE A 302 8.50 1.25 -15.68
CA ILE A 302 9.37 0.65 -14.67
C ILE A 302 9.28 -0.87 -14.77
N VAL A 303 10.44 -1.53 -14.90
CA VAL A 303 10.55 -3.00 -14.91
C VAL A 303 11.55 -3.45 -13.86
N ALA A 304 11.28 -4.59 -13.22
CA ALA A 304 12.15 -5.19 -12.21
C ALA A 304 12.54 -6.61 -12.59
N GLU A 305 13.80 -6.99 -12.31
CA GLU A 305 14.34 -8.29 -12.68
C GLU A 305 13.73 -9.43 -11.84
N LEU A 306 13.32 -10.51 -12.49
CA LEU A 306 12.73 -11.69 -11.86
C LEU A 306 13.75 -12.63 -11.22
N LEU A 307 15.05 -12.44 -11.45
CA LEU A 307 16.11 -13.15 -10.74
C LEU A 307 16.29 -12.70 -9.29
N SER A 308 15.59 -11.64 -8.88
CA SER A 308 15.55 -11.20 -7.48
C SER A 308 15.05 -12.31 -6.57
N ASP A 309 15.75 -12.56 -5.46
CA ASP A 309 15.29 -13.48 -4.42
C ASP A 309 13.98 -13.03 -3.73
N GLU A 310 13.59 -11.77 -3.91
CA GLU A 310 12.30 -11.22 -3.46
C GLU A 310 11.18 -11.42 -4.48
N ALA A 311 11.48 -11.82 -5.71
CA ALA A 311 10.49 -11.92 -6.77
C ALA A 311 9.56 -13.12 -6.58
N PHE A 312 8.28 -12.94 -6.96
CA PHE A 312 7.35 -14.03 -7.12
C PHE A 312 7.63 -14.81 -8.41
N GLU A 313 7.06 -16.01 -8.52
CA GLU A 313 7.24 -16.87 -9.71
C GLU A 313 6.11 -16.70 -10.73
N GLY A 314 5.14 -15.84 -10.45
CA GLY A 314 3.99 -15.58 -11.29
C GLY A 314 2.68 -15.63 -10.50
N TYR A 315 1.62 -15.14 -11.11
CA TYR A 315 0.27 -15.13 -10.51
C TYR A 315 -0.34 -16.53 -10.53
N HIS A 316 -0.98 -16.90 -9.44
CA HIS A 316 -1.66 -18.19 -9.27
C HIS A 316 -2.78 -18.36 -10.31
N LYS A 317 -2.73 -19.45 -11.07
CA LYS A 317 -3.76 -19.80 -12.08
C LYS A 317 -4.10 -18.67 -13.06
N ARG A 318 -3.14 -17.80 -13.42
CA ARG A 318 -3.35 -16.65 -14.32
C ARG A 318 -2.35 -16.59 -15.45
N PRO A 319 -2.35 -17.56 -16.39
CA PRO A 319 -1.36 -17.62 -17.47
C PRO A 319 -1.36 -16.37 -18.36
N GLU A 320 -2.53 -15.79 -18.64
CA GLU A 320 -2.62 -14.56 -19.44
C GLU A 320 -2.04 -13.32 -18.73
N ALA A 321 -2.24 -13.20 -17.41
CA ALA A 321 -1.64 -12.12 -16.63
C ALA A 321 -0.13 -12.30 -16.53
N ASN A 322 0.34 -13.54 -16.39
CA ASN A 322 1.76 -13.87 -16.42
C ASN A 322 2.38 -13.50 -17.77
N ALA A 323 1.79 -13.91 -18.87
CA ALA A 323 2.28 -13.59 -20.21
C ALA A 323 2.37 -12.08 -20.49
N ARG A 324 1.46 -11.28 -19.89
CA ARG A 324 1.50 -9.81 -20.00
C ARG A 324 2.56 -9.16 -19.12
N SER A 325 2.71 -9.66 -17.89
CA SER A 325 3.52 -8.99 -16.87
C SER A 325 4.93 -9.55 -16.72
N LEU A 326 5.18 -10.79 -17.16
CA LEU A 326 6.48 -11.47 -17.04
C LEU A 326 7.03 -11.72 -18.43
N ARG A 327 8.04 -10.97 -18.82
CA ARG A 327 8.64 -11.06 -20.16
C ARG A 327 10.16 -10.96 -20.06
N ASP A 328 10.86 -11.82 -20.76
CA ASP A 328 12.31 -11.79 -20.92
C ASP A 328 13.08 -11.68 -19.59
N GLY A 329 12.58 -12.34 -18.53
CA GLY A 329 13.21 -12.33 -17.21
C GLY A 329 12.87 -11.07 -16.37
N TRP A 330 11.94 -10.22 -16.83
CA TRP A 330 11.55 -9.00 -16.16
C TRP A 330 10.05 -8.97 -15.82
N TYR A 331 9.75 -8.39 -14.66
CA TYR A 331 8.40 -8.05 -14.26
C TYR A 331 8.08 -6.62 -14.69
N PHE A 332 7.07 -6.47 -15.53
CA PHE A 332 6.50 -5.19 -15.95
C PHE A 332 5.53 -4.72 -14.90
N THR A 333 5.93 -3.75 -14.11
CA THR A 333 5.17 -3.30 -12.92
C THR A 333 3.84 -2.65 -13.27
N GLY A 334 3.73 -2.11 -14.49
CA GLY A 334 2.62 -1.27 -14.93
C GLY A 334 2.70 0.15 -14.36
N ASP A 335 3.80 0.51 -13.72
CA ASP A 335 4.07 1.86 -13.25
C ASP A 335 4.98 2.59 -14.24
N THR A 336 4.87 3.93 -14.28
CA THR A 336 5.74 4.83 -15.05
C THR A 336 6.64 5.62 -14.12
N GLY A 337 7.77 6.07 -14.67
CA GLY A 337 8.74 6.87 -13.93
C GLY A 337 9.96 7.21 -14.77
N TYR A 338 10.91 7.88 -14.16
CA TYR A 338 12.21 8.19 -14.76
C TYR A 338 13.32 8.03 -13.72
N LEU A 339 14.54 7.85 -14.20
CA LEU A 339 15.75 7.95 -13.39
C LEU A 339 16.35 9.34 -13.59
N ASP A 340 16.74 10.00 -12.51
CA ASP A 340 17.50 11.24 -12.63
C ASP A 340 18.98 10.99 -12.96
N ALA A 341 19.77 12.07 -13.09
CA ALA A 341 21.18 11.99 -13.41
C ALA A 341 22.02 11.26 -12.34
N GLU A 342 21.52 11.18 -11.10
CA GLU A 342 22.14 10.48 -10.00
C GLU A 342 21.73 9.01 -9.91
N GLY A 343 20.75 8.57 -10.72
CA GLY A 343 20.20 7.23 -10.76
C GLY A 343 19.11 6.97 -9.72
N ASP A 344 18.51 8.00 -9.16
CA ASP A 344 17.35 7.87 -8.28
C ASP A 344 16.05 7.83 -9.08
N LEU A 345 15.16 6.91 -8.72
CA LEU A 345 13.88 6.69 -9.37
C LEU A 345 12.84 7.70 -8.88
N PHE A 346 12.10 8.26 -9.82
CA PHE A 346 10.87 9.02 -9.57
C PHE A 346 9.70 8.30 -10.23
N VAL A 347 8.73 7.86 -9.42
CA VAL A 347 7.52 7.20 -9.89
C VAL A 347 6.49 8.25 -10.25
N THR A 348 6.11 8.33 -11.52
CA THR A 348 5.20 9.35 -12.04
C THR A 348 3.75 8.89 -12.10
N GLY A 349 3.47 7.59 -12.02
CA GLY A 349 2.11 7.08 -12.03
C GLY A 349 1.99 5.63 -12.47
N ARG A 350 0.85 5.36 -13.08
CA ARG A 350 0.55 4.06 -13.71
C ARG A 350 0.42 4.25 -15.21
N VAL A 351 0.84 3.26 -15.96
CA VAL A 351 0.61 3.23 -17.43
C VAL A 351 -0.89 3.43 -17.73
N ASP A 352 -1.76 2.77 -16.95
CA ASP A 352 -3.22 2.84 -17.12
C ASP A 352 -3.84 4.17 -16.62
N ASP A 353 -3.18 4.92 -15.73
CA ASP A 353 -3.65 6.19 -15.17
C ASP A 353 -3.07 7.41 -15.90
N MET A 354 -2.15 7.21 -16.85
CA MET A 354 -1.57 8.27 -17.67
C MET A 354 -2.67 9.00 -18.43
N ILE A 355 -2.71 10.32 -18.30
CA ILE A 355 -3.68 11.16 -19.01
C ILE A 355 -3.10 11.54 -20.37
N ILE A 356 -3.77 11.14 -21.44
CA ILE A 356 -3.36 11.48 -22.79
C ILE A 356 -4.23 12.66 -23.25
N SER A 357 -3.68 13.86 -23.18
CA SER A 357 -4.39 15.11 -23.51
C SER A 357 -3.68 15.85 -24.65
N GLY A 358 -4.35 15.95 -25.78
CA GLY A 358 -3.79 16.62 -26.96
C GLY A 358 -2.52 15.96 -27.53
N GLY A 359 -2.34 14.67 -27.30
CA GLY A 359 -1.15 13.91 -27.70
C GLY A 359 0.00 13.92 -26.67
N GLU A 360 -0.14 14.67 -25.58
CA GLU A 360 0.84 14.74 -24.49
C GLU A 360 0.51 13.74 -23.40
N ASN A 361 1.53 13.06 -22.86
CA ASN A 361 1.42 12.22 -21.70
C ASN A 361 1.54 13.06 -20.43
N ILE A 362 0.51 13.04 -19.58
CA ILE A 362 0.44 13.84 -18.36
C ILE A 362 0.32 12.93 -17.16
N SER A 363 1.30 12.98 -16.27
CA SER A 363 1.27 12.30 -14.99
C SER A 363 0.31 13.00 -14.02
N PRO A 364 -0.69 12.30 -13.46
CA PRO A 364 -1.52 12.83 -12.40
C PRO A 364 -0.73 13.30 -11.17
N VAL A 365 0.33 12.56 -10.82
CA VAL A 365 1.12 12.77 -9.60
C VAL A 365 1.84 14.11 -9.59
N ASP A 366 2.32 14.59 -10.74
CA ASP A 366 2.97 15.90 -10.86
C ASP A 366 2.03 17.04 -10.42
N ILE A 367 0.78 16.93 -10.85
CA ILE A 367 -0.25 17.93 -10.57
C ILE A 367 -0.72 17.83 -9.12
N GLU A 368 -0.90 16.60 -8.65
CA GLU A 368 -1.28 16.31 -7.25
C GLU A 368 -0.23 16.88 -6.28
N SER A 369 1.05 16.71 -6.57
CA SER A 369 2.15 17.27 -5.78
C SER A 369 2.06 18.78 -5.66
N VAL A 370 1.84 19.48 -6.77
CA VAL A 370 1.68 20.95 -6.77
C VAL A 370 0.45 21.38 -5.97
N LEU A 371 -0.71 20.82 -6.26
CA LEU A 371 -1.96 21.20 -5.60
C LEU A 371 -1.98 20.90 -4.10
N SER A 372 -1.30 19.85 -3.67
CA SER A 372 -1.20 19.49 -2.26
C SER A 372 -0.45 20.51 -1.40
N LEU A 373 0.36 21.37 -2.01
CA LEU A 373 1.08 22.43 -1.32
C LEU A 373 0.19 23.68 -1.08
N HIS A 374 -0.99 23.75 -1.66
CA HIS A 374 -1.91 24.85 -1.41
C HIS A 374 -2.47 24.77 0.03
N PRO A 375 -2.40 25.86 0.83
CA PRO A 375 -2.76 25.83 2.26
C PRO A 375 -4.14 25.29 2.58
N SER A 376 -5.12 25.48 1.70
CA SER A 376 -6.52 25.05 1.90
C SER A 376 -6.81 23.63 1.41
N VAL A 377 -5.84 22.91 0.82
CA VAL A 377 -6.04 21.57 0.28
C VAL A 377 -5.69 20.51 1.30
N ASP A 378 -6.67 19.66 1.64
CA ASP A 378 -6.45 18.48 2.48
C ASP A 378 -5.98 17.29 1.65
N GLU A 379 -6.69 17.03 0.55
CA GLU A 379 -6.41 15.91 -0.34
C GLU A 379 -6.72 16.29 -1.80
N VAL A 380 -5.97 15.71 -2.71
CA VAL A 380 -6.18 15.89 -4.14
C VAL A 380 -5.93 14.61 -4.90
N ALA A 381 -6.73 14.35 -5.92
CA ALA A 381 -6.49 13.33 -6.91
C ALA A 381 -6.79 13.88 -8.30
N VAL A 382 -5.96 13.52 -9.27
CA VAL A 382 -6.10 14.00 -10.65
C VAL A 382 -6.40 12.82 -11.57
N ALA A 383 -7.33 13.03 -12.51
CA ALA A 383 -7.68 12.02 -13.50
C ALA A 383 -8.01 12.67 -14.85
N GLY A 384 -7.87 11.88 -15.91
CA GLY A 384 -8.31 12.25 -17.26
C GLY A 384 -9.78 11.90 -17.47
N LEU A 385 -10.61 12.89 -17.78
CA LEU A 385 -11.98 12.65 -18.23
C LEU A 385 -12.06 12.82 -19.75
N LYS A 386 -12.97 12.06 -20.37
CA LYS A 386 -13.19 12.15 -21.83
C LYS A 386 -13.45 13.59 -22.28
N ASP A 387 -12.82 13.98 -23.36
CA ASP A 387 -12.93 15.28 -23.98
C ASP A 387 -12.90 15.14 -25.50
N GLU A 388 -13.86 15.76 -26.21
CA GLU A 388 -13.97 15.64 -27.67
C GLU A 388 -12.79 16.27 -28.42
N ARG A 389 -12.20 17.33 -27.87
CA ARG A 389 -11.11 18.06 -28.50
C ARG A 389 -9.75 17.49 -28.18
N TRP A 390 -9.53 17.10 -26.92
CA TRP A 390 -8.22 16.72 -26.39
C TRP A 390 -8.04 15.20 -26.19
N GLY A 391 -9.09 14.41 -26.48
CA GLY A 391 -9.17 12.98 -26.10
C GLY A 391 -9.47 12.81 -24.62
N GLN A 392 -8.63 13.41 -23.77
CA GLN A 392 -8.88 13.55 -22.33
C GLN A 392 -8.58 14.99 -21.87
N ARG A 393 -9.38 15.51 -20.92
CA ARG A 393 -9.06 16.71 -20.17
C ARG A 393 -8.59 16.37 -18.77
N VAL A 394 -7.64 17.12 -18.28
CA VAL A 394 -7.10 16.99 -16.92
C VAL A 394 -8.10 17.58 -15.92
N VAL A 395 -8.55 16.78 -14.96
CA VAL A 395 -9.49 17.18 -13.91
C VAL A 395 -8.88 16.91 -12.55
N ALA A 396 -8.84 17.94 -11.69
CA ALA A 396 -8.42 17.82 -10.30
C ALA A 396 -9.64 17.66 -9.38
N PHE A 397 -9.69 16.58 -8.62
CA PHE A 397 -10.67 16.33 -7.56
C PHE A 397 -10.04 16.74 -6.23
N VAL A 398 -10.64 17.72 -5.55
CA VAL A 398 -9.99 18.40 -4.43
C VAL A 398 -10.89 18.36 -3.19
N LYS A 399 -10.33 17.90 -2.08
CA LYS A 399 -10.91 18.03 -0.74
C LYS A 399 -10.24 19.20 -0.03
N THR A 400 -11.02 20.11 0.52
CA THR A 400 -10.53 21.32 1.17
C THR A 400 -11.14 21.48 2.56
N HIS A 401 -10.39 22.07 3.48
CA HIS A 401 -10.89 22.42 4.82
C HIS A 401 -11.34 23.88 4.90
N ASP A 402 -10.85 24.73 4.00
CA ASP A 402 -11.22 26.15 3.93
C ASP A 402 -11.92 26.49 2.62
N ALA A 403 -12.54 27.67 2.60
CA ALA A 403 -13.16 28.24 1.40
C ALA A 403 -12.09 28.62 0.38
N VAL A 404 -11.96 27.82 -0.68
CA VAL A 404 -11.09 28.09 -1.82
C VAL A 404 -11.85 27.88 -3.13
N GLY A 405 -11.68 28.78 -4.09
CA GLY A 405 -12.27 28.64 -5.43
C GLY A 405 -11.31 27.99 -6.44
N ALA A 406 -11.85 27.52 -7.55
CA ALA A 406 -11.08 26.95 -8.66
C ALA A 406 -10.03 27.94 -9.19
N ASP A 407 -10.35 29.23 -9.25
CA ASP A 407 -9.42 30.27 -9.73
C ASP A 407 -8.17 30.40 -8.85
N ALA A 408 -8.30 30.24 -7.52
CA ALA A 408 -7.18 30.29 -6.61
C ALA A 408 -6.27 29.07 -6.77
N LEU A 409 -6.84 27.87 -6.94
CA LEU A 409 -6.10 26.64 -7.22
C LEU A 409 -5.39 26.72 -8.58
N ASP A 410 -6.04 27.28 -9.60
CA ASP A 410 -5.43 27.49 -10.89
C ASP A 410 -4.30 28.52 -10.84
N ALA A 411 -4.47 29.62 -10.09
CA ALA A 411 -3.41 30.60 -9.86
C ALA A 411 -2.20 29.95 -9.14
N HIS A 412 -2.45 29.07 -8.18
CA HIS A 412 -1.39 28.30 -7.49
C HIS A 412 -0.61 27.42 -8.49
N CYS A 413 -1.31 26.69 -9.37
CA CYS A 413 -0.66 25.90 -10.42
C CYS A 413 0.14 26.78 -11.39
N ARG A 414 -0.33 27.98 -11.72
CA ARG A 414 0.40 28.93 -12.60
C ARG A 414 1.66 29.49 -11.95
N ALA A 415 1.66 29.64 -10.64
CA ALA A 415 2.79 30.14 -9.87
C ALA A 415 3.87 29.08 -9.61
N SER A 416 3.58 27.82 -9.89
CA SER A 416 4.51 26.69 -9.74
C SER A 416 5.29 26.43 -11.02
N ASP A 417 6.25 25.48 -10.96
CA ASP A 417 7.02 25.00 -12.11
C ASP A 417 6.21 24.04 -13.02
N LEU A 418 4.91 23.87 -12.77
CA LEU A 418 4.06 22.99 -13.56
C LEU A 418 3.87 23.55 -14.97
N VAL A 419 4.28 22.75 -15.96
CA VAL A 419 4.13 23.16 -17.37
C VAL A 419 2.65 23.38 -17.71
N ASN A 420 2.36 24.45 -18.46
CA ASN A 420 1.02 24.96 -18.68
C ASN A 420 0.02 23.95 -19.26
N PHE A 421 0.47 23.00 -20.08
CA PHE A 421 -0.41 21.97 -20.66
C PHE A 421 -0.82 20.89 -19.63
N LYS A 422 -0.04 20.69 -18.56
CA LYS A 422 -0.36 19.76 -17.44
C LYS A 422 -1.42 20.31 -16.49
N ARG A 423 -1.65 21.62 -16.50
CA ARG A 423 -2.56 22.30 -15.57
C ARG A 423 -4.00 21.78 -15.70
N PRO A 424 -4.73 21.54 -14.60
CA PRO A 424 -6.13 21.11 -14.66
C PRO A 424 -6.99 22.09 -15.47
N ARG A 425 -7.91 21.53 -16.24
CA ARG A 425 -8.94 22.29 -16.97
C ARG A 425 -10.22 22.43 -16.18
N GLU A 426 -10.36 21.60 -15.15
CA GLU A 426 -11.53 21.57 -14.28
C GLU A 426 -11.09 21.20 -12.86
N TYR A 427 -11.73 21.82 -11.86
CA TYR A 427 -11.56 21.54 -10.44
C TYR A 427 -12.89 21.10 -9.86
N VAL A 428 -12.98 19.86 -9.39
CA VAL A 428 -14.17 19.26 -8.79
C VAL A 428 -13.95 19.15 -7.29
N PHE A 429 -14.76 19.86 -6.51
CA PHE A 429 -14.69 19.75 -5.06
C PHE A 429 -15.43 18.50 -4.59
N VAL A 430 -14.79 17.70 -3.75
CA VAL A 430 -15.31 16.41 -3.24
C VAL A 430 -15.23 16.37 -1.71
N ARG A 431 -16.16 15.63 -1.09
CA ARG A 431 -16.11 15.40 0.36
C ARG A 431 -14.97 14.47 0.75
N GLU A 432 -14.74 13.45 -0.07
CA GLU A 432 -13.67 12.48 0.12
C GLU A 432 -13.11 11.98 -1.20
N ILE A 433 -11.82 11.73 -1.24
CA ILE A 433 -11.16 11.03 -2.35
C ILE A 433 -11.36 9.52 -2.16
N PRO A 434 -11.99 8.81 -3.13
CA PRO A 434 -12.17 7.37 -3.03
C PRO A 434 -10.83 6.63 -2.93
N LYS A 435 -10.70 5.79 -1.88
CA LYS A 435 -9.47 5.02 -1.61
C LYS A 435 -9.76 3.54 -1.42
N SER A 436 -8.77 2.72 -1.69
CA SER A 436 -8.78 1.31 -1.31
C SER A 436 -8.61 1.16 0.22
N PRO A 437 -8.89 -0.03 0.79
CA PRO A 437 -8.67 -0.31 2.22
C PRO A 437 -7.23 -0.07 2.72
N VAL A 438 -6.28 -0.02 1.80
CA VAL A 438 -4.85 0.25 2.07
C VAL A 438 -4.43 1.67 1.69
N GLY A 439 -5.39 2.59 1.52
CA GLY A 439 -5.12 4.02 1.28
C GLY A 439 -4.77 4.42 -0.15
N LYS A 440 -4.79 3.51 -1.14
CA LYS A 440 -4.54 3.84 -2.55
C LYS A 440 -5.74 4.58 -3.15
N VAL A 441 -5.50 5.69 -3.85
CA VAL A 441 -6.52 6.41 -4.62
C VAL A 441 -7.13 5.51 -5.70
N LEU A 442 -8.44 5.48 -5.76
CA LEU A 442 -9.21 4.70 -6.75
C LEU A 442 -9.68 5.63 -7.88
N ARG A 443 -8.75 6.08 -8.77
CA ARG A 443 -9.04 7.01 -9.87
C ARG A 443 -10.18 6.54 -10.77
N ARG A 444 -10.31 5.22 -10.99
CA ARG A 444 -11.43 4.65 -11.76
C ARG A 444 -12.81 5.05 -11.22
N LYS A 445 -12.95 5.22 -9.89
CA LYS A 445 -14.20 5.68 -9.28
C LYS A 445 -14.46 7.15 -9.57
N LEU A 446 -13.40 7.97 -9.53
CA LEU A 446 -13.49 9.39 -9.92
C LEU A 446 -13.91 9.54 -11.38
N VAL A 447 -13.29 8.77 -12.27
CA VAL A 447 -13.63 8.74 -13.71
C VAL A 447 -15.06 8.24 -13.95
N ALA A 448 -15.54 7.28 -13.15
CA ALA A 448 -16.91 6.76 -13.22
C ALA A 448 -17.96 7.67 -12.55
N GLY A 449 -17.55 8.77 -11.92
CA GLY A 449 -18.46 9.66 -11.18
C GLY A 449 -18.91 9.11 -9.82
N GLU A 450 -18.25 8.07 -9.30
CA GLU A 450 -18.54 7.44 -8.01
C GLU A 450 -17.86 8.21 -6.85
N PHE A 451 -18.28 9.46 -6.64
CA PHE A 451 -17.81 10.31 -5.54
C PHE A 451 -18.94 11.23 -5.06
N GLU A 452 -18.82 11.74 -3.84
CA GLU A 452 -19.74 12.72 -3.30
C GLU A 452 -19.17 14.13 -3.52
N ALA A 453 -19.86 14.91 -4.37
CA ALA A 453 -19.48 16.29 -4.64
C ALA A 453 -19.66 17.15 -3.37
N ALA A 454 -18.68 18.00 -3.08
CA ALA A 454 -18.80 19.08 -2.11
C ALA A 454 -19.18 20.38 -2.85
N ARG A 455 -20.01 21.21 -2.22
CA ARG A 455 -20.13 22.60 -2.69
C ARG A 455 -18.86 23.32 -2.25
N PRO A 456 -18.19 24.10 -3.13
CA PRO A 456 -17.10 24.95 -2.69
C PRO A 456 -17.67 25.87 -1.57
N PRO A 457 -16.99 25.97 -0.43
CA PRO A 457 -17.43 26.89 0.62
C PRO A 457 -17.44 28.29 0.01
N LEU A 458 -18.54 29.02 0.20
CA LEU A 458 -18.68 30.38 -0.28
C LEU A 458 -17.60 31.26 0.38
N PRO A 459 -16.91 32.13 -0.37
CA PRO A 459 -15.98 33.07 0.21
C PRO A 459 -16.71 33.90 1.28
N GLN A 460 -16.16 33.93 2.49
CA GLN A 460 -16.69 34.82 3.52
C GLN A 460 -16.52 36.25 3.01
N VAL A 461 -17.63 36.92 2.76
CA VAL A 461 -17.62 38.37 2.52
C VAL A 461 -17.16 39.00 3.82
N PRO A 462 -16.07 39.78 3.86
CA PRO A 462 -15.68 40.48 5.08
C PRO A 462 -16.84 41.40 5.52
N PRO A 463 -17.14 41.46 6.82
CA PRO A 463 -18.16 42.39 7.32
C PRO A 463 -17.76 43.80 6.91
N ALA A 464 -18.76 44.55 6.38
CA ALA A 464 -18.64 45.91 5.90
C ALA A 464 -18.23 46.89 7.01
#